data_0a594470971c40ddb3b42f9d3af74cb7
#
_entry.id   0a594470971c40ddb3b42f9d3af74cb7
#
_cell.length_a   1.000
_cell.length_b   1.000
_cell.length_c   1.000
_cell.angle_alpha   90.00
_cell.angle_beta   90.00
_cell.angle_gamma   90.00
#
_symmetry.space_group_name_H-M   'P 1'
#
loop_
_entity.id
_entity.type
_entity.pdbx_description
1 polymer ?
#
loop_
_entity_poly.entity_id
_entity_poly.type
_entity_poly.pdbx_seq_one_letter_code
_entity_poly.pdbx_strand_id
1 'polypeptide(L)'
;MAPEYALSGNVSPKIDVFSYGILVLEIITGRKNSSYDESNKAVNLLTDVWNCWTKGKALQLVNHSALDENSRRNVLRGIHIGLLCVQEHPDDRPSISSVVIMLTRSRVKLQQPQQPAFYFGGDSSSVLEQHVNRNCIYEGSDVIVEENFSVNDVTNTDPYPR
;
A
#
# COMPACT_ATOMS: atom_id res chain seq x y z
N MET A 1 4.88 3.07 -0.20
CA MET A 1 5.21 4.47 0.19
C MET A 1 3.97 5.31 -0.02
N ALA A 2 3.63 6.20 0.93
CA ALA A 2 2.47 7.08 0.78
C ALA A 2 2.71 8.14 -0.31
N PRO A 3 1.67 8.57 -1.07
CA PRO A 3 1.84 9.46 -2.21
C PRO A 3 2.41 10.83 -1.83
N GLU A 4 1.96 11.42 -0.72
CA GLU A 4 2.45 12.73 -0.25
C GLU A 4 3.93 12.70 0.14
N TYR A 5 4.41 11.56 0.64
CA TYR A 5 5.83 11.40 0.92
C TYR A 5 6.64 11.23 -0.37
N ALA A 6 6.14 10.45 -1.31
CA ALA A 6 6.80 10.21 -2.59
C ALA A 6 6.90 11.49 -3.45
N LEU A 7 5.87 12.36 -3.40
CA LEU A 7 5.78 13.55 -4.25
C LEU A 7 6.41 14.79 -3.64
N SER A 8 6.26 14.99 -2.33
CA SER A 8 6.64 16.23 -1.66
C SER A 8 7.52 16.06 -0.43
N GLY A 9 7.83 14.83 -0.04
CA GLY A 9 8.60 14.53 1.17
C GLY A 9 7.88 14.92 2.47
N ASN A 10 6.60 15.24 2.42
CA ASN A 10 5.82 15.63 3.59
C ASN A 10 5.66 14.46 4.54
N VAL A 11 6.12 14.66 5.79
CA VAL A 11 6.01 13.66 6.85
C VAL A 11 4.82 13.99 7.75
N SER A 12 3.90 13.03 7.88
CA SER A 12 2.76 13.13 8.79
C SER A 12 2.38 11.76 9.35
N PRO A 13 1.65 11.67 10.46
CA PRO A 13 1.13 10.39 10.97
C PRO A 13 0.25 9.62 9.97
N LYS A 14 -0.25 10.30 8.94
CA LYS A 14 -1.08 9.68 7.89
C LYS A 14 -0.29 8.78 6.93
N ILE A 15 1.04 8.94 6.87
CA ILE A 15 1.95 8.02 6.15
C ILE A 15 1.93 6.64 6.81
N ASP A 16 1.99 6.59 8.14
CA ASP A 16 1.95 5.34 8.88
C ASP A 16 0.57 4.66 8.73
N VAL A 17 -0.50 5.46 8.74
CA VAL A 17 -1.86 4.95 8.46
C VAL A 17 -1.94 4.34 7.06
N PHE A 18 -1.36 4.99 6.06
CA PHE A 18 -1.31 4.46 4.69
C PHE A 18 -0.54 3.13 4.64
N SER A 19 0.65 3.09 5.23
CA SER A 19 1.50 1.89 5.30
C SER A 19 0.81 0.75 6.03
N TYR A 20 0.11 1.05 7.12
CA TYR A 20 -0.73 0.11 7.84
C TYR A 20 -1.86 -0.45 6.95
N GLY A 21 -2.55 0.41 6.20
CA GLY A 21 -3.59 0.00 5.26
C GLY A 21 -3.08 -0.98 4.21
N ILE A 22 -1.92 -0.71 3.61
CA ILE A 22 -1.25 -1.64 2.69
C ILE A 22 -1.03 -2.99 3.36
N LEU A 23 -0.42 -3.00 4.56
CA LEU A 23 -0.10 -4.23 5.28
C LEU A 23 -1.36 -5.06 5.58
N VAL A 24 -2.45 -4.41 6.01
CA VAL A 24 -3.73 -5.10 6.27
C VAL A 24 -4.26 -5.76 5.01
N LEU A 25 -4.23 -5.06 3.87
CA LEU A 25 -4.70 -5.61 2.60
C LEU A 25 -3.80 -6.76 2.11
N GLU A 26 -2.49 -6.66 2.26
CA GLU A 26 -1.55 -7.73 1.95
C GLU A 26 -1.80 -8.98 2.79
N ILE A 27 -1.98 -8.83 4.11
CA ILE A 27 -2.25 -9.95 5.02
C ILE A 27 -3.58 -10.63 4.66
N ILE A 28 -4.64 -9.86 4.44
CA ILE A 28 -5.97 -10.42 4.15
C ILE A 28 -6.00 -11.15 2.80
N THR A 29 -5.35 -10.59 1.79
CA THR A 29 -5.36 -11.17 0.44
C THR A 29 -4.28 -12.22 0.21
N GLY A 30 -3.25 -12.26 1.08
CA GLY A 30 -2.06 -13.10 0.88
C GLY A 30 -1.17 -12.64 -0.29
N ARG A 31 -1.36 -11.41 -0.80
CA ARG A 31 -0.66 -10.87 -1.97
C ARG A 31 0.16 -9.65 -1.58
N LYS A 32 1.32 -9.49 -2.21
CA LYS A 32 2.13 -8.27 -2.05
C LYS A 32 1.55 -7.12 -2.88
N ASN A 33 1.66 -5.90 -2.37
CA ASN A 33 1.18 -4.70 -3.04
C ASN A 33 1.84 -4.49 -4.43
N SER A 34 3.12 -4.77 -4.52
CA SER A 34 3.86 -4.77 -5.78
C SER A 34 4.30 -6.18 -6.10
N SER A 35 3.67 -6.83 -7.03
CA SER A 35 4.01 -8.17 -7.52
C SER A 35 3.88 -8.19 -9.04
N TYR A 36 4.54 -9.16 -9.65
CA TYR A 36 4.35 -9.50 -11.05
C TYR A 36 3.51 -10.76 -11.13
N ASP A 37 2.59 -10.81 -12.08
CA ASP A 37 1.86 -12.03 -12.39
C ASP A 37 2.72 -13.00 -13.23
N GLU A 38 2.18 -14.20 -13.51
CA GLU A 38 2.86 -15.21 -14.35
C GLU A 38 3.14 -14.69 -15.78
N SER A 39 2.44 -13.65 -16.23
CA SER A 39 2.64 -12.98 -17.53
C SER A 39 3.65 -11.83 -17.43
N ASN A 40 4.36 -11.69 -16.31
CA ASN A 40 5.31 -10.60 -16.02
C ASN A 40 4.69 -9.19 -16.12
N LYS A 41 3.38 -9.09 -15.85
CA LYS A 41 2.68 -7.81 -15.73
C LYS A 41 2.70 -7.33 -14.29
N ALA A 42 2.96 -6.04 -14.09
CA ALA A 42 2.89 -5.42 -12.78
C ALA A 42 1.44 -5.47 -12.26
N VAL A 43 1.23 -6.15 -11.15
CA VAL A 43 -0.07 -6.25 -10.50
C VAL A 43 -0.08 -5.27 -9.33
N ASN A 44 -1.05 -4.35 -9.35
CA ASN A 44 -1.25 -3.40 -8.27
C ASN A 44 -2.40 -3.88 -7.39
N LEU A 45 -2.06 -4.31 -6.18
CA LEU A 45 -3.03 -4.82 -5.21
C LEU A 45 -4.16 -3.83 -4.95
N LEU A 46 -3.86 -2.53 -4.80
CA LEU A 46 -4.87 -1.52 -4.51
C LEU A 46 -5.89 -1.39 -5.63
N THR A 47 -5.44 -1.46 -6.89
CA THR A 47 -6.33 -1.46 -8.06
C THR A 47 -7.27 -2.66 -8.04
N ASP A 48 -6.75 -3.86 -7.77
CA ASP A 48 -7.56 -5.07 -7.73
C ASP A 48 -8.56 -5.05 -6.57
N VAL A 49 -8.10 -4.66 -5.38
CA VAL A 49 -8.96 -4.56 -4.19
C VAL A 49 -10.08 -3.55 -4.44
N TRP A 50 -9.78 -2.39 -4.99
CA TRP A 50 -10.76 -1.36 -5.30
C TRP A 50 -11.79 -1.83 -6.33
N ASN A 51 -11.32 -2.45 -7.41
CA ASN A 51 -12.19 -3.00 -8.46
C ASN A 51 -13.12 -4.09 -7.91
N CYS A 52 -12.62 -4.98 -7.04
CA CYS A 52 -13.45 -5.99 -6.39
C CYS A 52 -14.42 -5.37 -5.39
N TRP A 53 -13.99 -4.36 -4.64
CA TRP A 53 -14.84 -3.65 -3.68
C TRP A 53 -16.01 -2.96 -4.35
N THR A 54 -15.76 -2.15 -5.37
CA THR A 54 -16.80 -1.39 -6.10
C THR A 54 -17.80 -2.28 -6.81
N LYS A 55 -17.38 -3.49 -7.22
CA LYS A 55 -18.25 -4.51 -7.82
C LYS A 55 -18.98 -5.41 -6.80
N GLY A 56 -18.80 -5.17 -5.50
CA GLY A 56 -19.36 -6.02 -4.44
C GLY A 56 -18.76 -7.44 -4.38
N LYS A 57 -17.56 -7.62 -4.92
CA LYS A 57 -16.89 -8.93 -5.05
C LYS A 57 -15.64 -9.06 -4.17
N ALA A 58 -15.51 -8.24 -3.11
CA ALA A 58 -14.32 -8.18 -2.29
C ALA A 58 -13.92 -9.53 -1.66
N LEU A 59 -14.87 -10.43 -1.36
CA LEU A 59 -14.56 -11.77 -0.88
C LEU A 59 -13.84 -12.65 -1.89
N GLN A 60 -13.90 -12.35 -3.19
CA GLN A 60 -13.15 -13.10 -4.22
C GLN A 60 -11.64 -12.89 -4.12
N LEU A 61 -11.20 -11.87 -3.39
CA LEU A 61 -9.77 -11.60 -3.14
C LEU A 61 -9.13 -12.60 -2.19
N VAL A 62 -9.92 -13.36 -1.45
CA VAL A 62 -9.47 -14.34 -0.46
C VAL A 62 -10.03 -15.72 -0.78
N ASN A 63 -9.35 -16.76 -0.31
CA ASN A 63 -9.90 -18.11 -0.40
C ASN A 63 -11.03 -18.27 0.63
N HIS A 64 -12.24 -17.89 0.23
CA HIS A 64 -13.40 -17.79 1.11
C HIS A 64 -14.21 -19.08 1.27
N SER A 65 -13.85 -20.14 0.55
CA SER A 65 -14.62 -21.40 0.56
C SER A 65 -14.65 -22.10 1.93
N ALA A 66 -13.63 -21.87 2.75
CA ALA A 66 -13.52 -22.44 4.10
C ALA A 66 -13.92 -21.46 5.23
N LEU A 67 -14.37 -20.23 4.89
CA LEU A 67 -14.72 -19.22 5.89
C LEU A 67 -16.17 -19.35 6.33
N ASP A 68 -16.39 -19.34 7.65
CA ASP A 68 -17.72 -19.18 8.24
C ASP A 68 -18.23 -17.74 8.06
N GLU A 69 -19.52 -17.52 8.34
CA GLU A 69 -20.16 -16.21 8.11
C GLU A 69 -19.57 -15.09 8.97
N ASN A 70 -19.10 -15.39 10.18
CA ASN A 70 -18.44 -14.39 11.02
C ASN A 70 -17.09 -13.99 10.47
N SER A 71 -16.30 -14.95 10.03
CA SER A 71 -15.00 -14.72 9.38
C SER A 71 -15.15 -13.93 8.09
N ARG A 72 -16.16 -14.22 7.27
CA ARG A 72 -16.47 -13.43 6.06
C ARG A 72 -16.75 -11.97 6.38
N ARG A 73 -17.56 -11.70 7.40
CA ARG A 73 -17.85 -10.32 7.87
C ARG A 73 -16.60 -9.61 8.36
N ASN A 74 -15.75 -10.30 9.12
CA ASN A 74 -14.51 -9.76 9.61
C ASN A 74 -13.51 -9.45 8.48
N VAL A 75 -13.41 -10.32 7.49
CA VAL A 75 -12.59 -10.10 6.28
C VAL A 75 -13.08 -8.87 5.50
N LEU A 76 -14.38 -8.78 5.22
CA LEU A 76 -14.95 -7.61 4.53
C LEU A 76 -14.72 -6.33 5.31
N ARG A 77 -14.87 -6.38 6.64
CA ARG A 77 -14.58 -5.23 7.50
C ARG A 77 -13.10 -4.85 7.47
N GLY A 78 -12.20 -5.83 7.49
CA GLY A 78 -10.76 -5.59 7.36
C GLY A 78 -10.39 -4.95 6.02
N ILE A 79 -10.94 -5.45 4.91
CA ILE A 79 -10.76 -4.84 3.58
C ILE A 79 -11.28 -3.39 3.57
N HIS A 80 -12.46 -3.15 4.15
CA HIS A 80 -13.04 -1.82 4.25
C HIS A 80 -12.12 -0.85 5.00
N ILE A 81 -11.63 -1.26 6.18
CA ILE A 81 -10.69 -0.44 6.99
C ILE A 81 -9.39 -0.21 6.23
N GLY A 82 -8.84 -1.23 5.56
CA GLY A 82 -7.66 -1.11 4.72
C GLY A 82 -7.84 -0.05 3.63
N LEU A 83 -8.98 -0.08 2.93
CA LEU A 83 -9.32 0.91 1.89
C LEU A 83 -9.43 2.34 2.45
N LEU A 84 -10.02 2.51 3.63
CA LEU A 84 -10.06 3.83 4.29
C LEU A 84 -8.66 4.36 4.62
N CYS A 85 -7.74 3.49 4.95
CA CYS A 85 -6.36 3.88 5.28
C CYS A 85 -5.52 4.26 4.06
N VAL A 86 -5.82 3.72 2.87
CA VAL A 86 -5.03 3.92 1.65
C VAL A 86 -5.62 4.93 0.68
N GLN A 87 -6.57 5.75 1.11
CA GLN A 87 -7.15 6.82 0.31
C GLN A 87 -6.08 7.79 -0.19
N GLU A 88 -6.31 8.38 -1.36
CA GLU A 88 -5.34 9.24 -2.03
C GLU A 88 -4.95 10.45 -1.16
N HIS A 89 -5.95 11.19 -0.67
CA HIS A 89 -5.72 12.37 0.16
C HIS A 89 -5.49 11.98 1.63
N PRO A 90 -4.40 12.45 2.27
CA PRO A 90 -4.10 12.15 3.67
C PRO A 90 -5.22 12.52 4.64
N ASP A 91 -5.93 13.63 4.38
CA ASP A 91 -6.98 14.12 5.25
C ASP A 91 -8.21 13.20 5.27
N ASP A 92 -8.47 12.48 4.18
CA ASP A 92 -9.56 11.51 4.08
C ASP A 92 -9.28 10.22 4.85
N ARG A 93 -8.01 9.94 5.15
CA ARG A 93 -7.61 8.77 5.92
C ARG A 93 -7.97 8.96 7.40
N PRO A 94 -8.44 7.92 8.10
CA PRO A 94 -8.69 8.01 9.53
C PRO A 94 -7.41 8.30 10.33
N SER A 95 -7.54 8.72 11.58
CA SER A 95 -6.43 8.71 12.53
C SER A 95 -6.15 7.27 12.97
N ILE A 96 -4.93 7.01 13.45
CA ILE A 96 -4.59 5.67 13.96
C ILE A 96 -5.49 5.25 15.14
N SER A 97 -5.88 6.19 16.00
CA SER A 97 -6.82 5.94 17.09
C SER A 97 -8.20 5.54 16.57
N SER A 98 -8.66 6.16 15.49
CA SER A 98 -9.91 5.78 14.83
C SER A 98 -9.81 4.38 14.23
N VAL A 99 -8.68 4.03 13.62
CA VAL A 99 -8.43 2.68 13.09
C VAL A 99 -8.54 1.63 14.20
N VAL A 100 -7.91 1.85 15.35
CA VAL A 100 -8.02 0.95 16.51
C VAL A 100 -9.47 0.77 16.94
N ILE A 101 -10.24 1.85 17.02
CA ILE A 101 -11.67 1.78 17.37
C ILE A 101 -12.46 0.98 16.31
N MET A 102 -12.19 1.20 15.03
CA MET A 102 -12.84 0.48 13.92
C MET A 102 -12.55 -1.03 13.97
N LEU A 103 -11.33 -1.42 14.35
CA LEU A 103 -10.93 -2.81 14.47
C LEU A 103 -11.54 -3.50 15.70
N THR A 104 -11.59 -2.80 16.83
CA THR A 104 -12.01 -3.38 18.11
C THR A 104 -13.52 -3.37 18.32
N ARG A 105 -14.23 -2.45 17.67
CA ARG A 105 -15.68 -2.26 17.86
C ARG A 105 -16.44 -2.58 16.57
N SER A 106 -17.00 -3.77 16.47
CA SER A 106 -17.72 -4.24 15.28
C SER A 106 -18.97 -3.41 14.92
N ARG A 107 -19.55 -2.72 15.90
CA ARG A 107 -20.79 -1.90 15.72
C ARG A 107 -20.51 -0.49 15.17
N VAL A 108 -19.26 -0.05 15.12
CA VAL A 108 -18.92 1.27 14.56
C VAL A 108 -19.21 1.25 13.06
N LYS A 109 -20.05 2.19 12.64
CA LYS A 109 -20.34 2.42 11.21
C LYS A 109 -19.10 3.02 10.55
N LEU A 110 -18.64 2.38 9.50
CA LEU A 110 -17.52 2.85 8.68
C LEU A 110 -18.04 3.79 7.60
N GLN A 111 -17.26 4.82 7.27
CA GLN A 111 -17.52 5.69 6.13
C GLN A 111 -17.30 4.90 4.83
N GLN A 112 -17.91 5.36 3.74
CA GLN A 112 -17.61 4.80 2.42
C GLN A 112 -16.19 5.19 2.03
N PRO A 113 -15.34 4.24 1.60
CA PRO A 113 -14.01 4.56 1.15
C PRO A 113 -14.09 5.27 -0.22
N GLN A 114 -13.19 6.21 -0.40
CA GLN A 114 -12.94 6.83 -1.70
C GLN A 114 -11.82 6.06 -2.43
N GLN A 115 -11.56 6.47 -3.66
CA GLN A 115 -10.54 5.85 -4.49
C GLN A 115 -9.18 5.83 -3.76
N PRO A 116 -8.48 4.69 -3.75
CA PRO A 116 -7.16 4.60 -3.15
C PRO A 116 -6.11 5.32 -3.99
N ALA A 117 -5.01 5.68 -3.34
CA ALA A 117 -3.82 6.17 -4.04
C ALA A 117 -3.27 5.10 -5.00
N PHE A 118 -2.61 5.55 -6.05
CA PHE A 118 -2.03 4.68 -7.07
C PHE A 118 -3.05 3.72 -7.73
N TYR A 119 -4.31 4.15 -7.81
CA TYR A 119 -5.31 3.44 -8.60
C TYR A 119 -5.10 3.72 -10.08
N PHE A 120 -4.86 2.68 -10.85
CA PHE A 120 -4.76 2.75 -12.29
C PHE A 120 -6.05 2.17 -12.90
N GLY A 121 -7.08 3.02 -12.98
CA GLY A 121 -8.37 2.67 -13.58
C GLY A 121 -8.32 2.85 -15.09
N GLY A 122 -8.55 1.78 -15.83
CA GLY A 122 -8.53 1.73 -17.28
C GLY A 122 -7.48 0.74 -17.80
N ASP A 123 -7.72 0.11 -18.92
CA ASP A 123 -6.87 -0.92 -19.54
C ASP A 123 -5.38 -0.70 -19.31
N SER A 124 -4.78 -1.68 -18.64
CA SER A 124 -3.43 -1.63 -18.05
C SER A 124 -2.27 -1.51 -19.04
N SER A 125 -2.51 -1.09 -20.28
CA SER A 125 -1.48 -1.02 -21.32
C SER A 125 -0.99 0.37 -21.68
N SER A 126 -1.60 1.46 -21.19
CA SER A 126 -1.23 2.81 -21.66
C SER A 126 -0.76 3.81 -20.60
N VAL A 127 -0.86 3.50 -19.29
CA VAL A 127 -0.59 4.49 -18.25
C VAL A 127 0.78 4.30 -17.59
N LEU A 128 1.37 3.11 -17.65
CA LEU A 128 2.72 2.87 -17.10
C LEU A 128 3.83 3.56 -17.92
N GLU A 129 3.60 3.83 -19.21
CA GLU A 129 4.58 4.54 -20.05
C GLU A 129 4.65 6.04 -19.76
N GLN A 130 3.60 6.67 -19.22
CA GLN A 130 3.58 8.13 -19.03
C GLN A 130 4.21 8.59 -17.71
N HIS A 131 4.28 7.75 -16.66
CA HIS A 131 4.93 8.14 -15.39
C HIS A 131 6.41 7.81 -15.33
N VAL A 132 6.89 6.83 -16.10
CA VAL A 132 8.32 6.50 -16.18
C VAL A 132 9.07 7.50 -17.07
N ASN A 133 8.38 8.16 -18.01
CA ASN A 133 9.01 9.02 -19.03
C ASN A 133 9.17 10.49 -18.62
N ARG A 134 8.91 10.88 -17.37
CA ARG A 134 9.12 12.27 -16.91
C ARG A 134 10.43 12.52 -16.17
N ASN A 135 11.21 11.49 -15.83
CA ASN A 135 12.45 11.68 -15.07
C ASN A 135 13.70 10.98 -15.63
N CYS A 136 13.70 10.54 -16.88
CA CYS A 136 14.92 9.99 -17.50
C CYS A 136 15.13 10.60 -18.88
N ILE A 137 15.53 11.86 -18.93
CA ILE A 137 16.32 12.38 -20.05
C ILE A 137 17.76 12.37 -19.54
N TYR A 138 18.48 11.33 -19.83
CA TYR A 138 19.93 11.33 -19.92
C TYR A 138 20.32 10.68 -21.22
N GLU A 139 20.85 11.56 -22.10
CA GLU A 139 21.56 11.20 -23.31
C GLU A 139 22.77 10.32 -23.00
N GLY A 140 23.06 9.43 -23.91
CA GLY A 140 24.04 8.37 -23.80
C GLY A 140 25.44 8.77 -23.34
N SER A 141 26.01 7.89 -22.59
CA SER A 141 27.41 7.46 -22.64
C SER A 141 27.61 6.35 -21.62
N ASP A 142 28.34 5.34 -22.01
CA ASP A 142 28.76 4.17 -21.25
C ASP A 142 29.15 4.51 -19.81
N VAL A 143 28.42 3.97 -18.82
CA VAL A 143 28.84 3.99 -17.44
C VAL A 143 28.73 2.60 -16.84
N ILE A 144 29.91 2.07 -16.56
CA ILE A 144 30.17 0.91 -15.70
C ILE A 144 29.46 1.17 -14.36
N VAL A 145 28.55 0.27 -13.96
CA VAL A 145 27.89 0.35 -12.66
C VAL A 145 28.86 -0.14 -11.60
N GLU A 146 29.50 0.78 -10.88
CA GLU A 146 30.14 0.46 -9.60
C GLU A 146 29.05 0.50 -8.51
N GLU A 147 28.77 -0.66 -7.92
CA GLU A 147 27.93 -0.80 -6.75
C GLU A 147 28.65 -0.20 -5.52
N ASN A 148 28.33 1.02 -5.15
CA ASN A 148 28.77 1.60 -3.88
C ASN A 148 27.81 1.19 -2.77
N PHE A 149 28.12 0.12 -2.05
CA PHE A 149 27.52 -0.17 -0.74
C PHE A 149 28.07 0.83 0.27
N SER A 150 27.21 1.71 0.76
CA SER A 150 27.51 2.56 1.93
C SER A 150 27.49 1.67 3.17
N VAL A 151 28.65 1.30 3.66
CA VAL A 151 28.84 0.67 4.96
C VAL A 151 28.85 1.79 6.00
N ASN A 152 27.84 1.82 6.88
CA ASN A 152 27.87 2.66 8.07
C ASN A 152 28.91 2.10 9.05
N ASP A 153 30.06 2.73 9.10
CA ASP A 153 31.11 2.42 10.05
C ASP A 153 30.73 2.97 11.44
N VAL A 154 30.24 2.11 12.32
CA VAL A 154 30.01 2.47 13.71
C VAL A 154 31.35 2.32 14.45
N THR A 155 32.02 3.44 14.66
CA THR A 155 33.22 3.48 15.51
C THR A 155 32.85 3.20 16.96
N ASN A 156 33.22 2.02 17.42
CA ASN A 156 33.12 1.60 18.81
C ASN A 156 34.29 2.24 19.59
N THR A 157 34.01 3.28 20.38
CA THR A 157 34.98 3.85 21.31
C THR A 157 34.87 3.14 22.65
N ASP A 158 35.85 2.29 22.95
CA ASP A 158 36.02 1.71 24.29
C ASP A 158 36.40 2.78 25.32
N PRO A 159 35.70 2.89 26.45
CA PRO A 159 36.17 3.74 27.56
C PRO A 159 37.16 2.96 28.43
N TYR A 160 38.40 3.39 28.44
CA TYR A 160 39.38 2.89 29.41
C TYR A 160 39.04 3.42 30.84
N PRO A 161 38.98 2.54 31.87
CA PRO A 161 38.93 2.98 33.26
C PRO A 161 40.35 3.29 33.76
N ARG A 162 40.47 4.39 34.49
CA ARG A 162 41.59 4.65 35.36
C ARG A 162 41.28 4.14 36.78
#